data_58567a22fbe9612e6df6df8394141d9f
#
_entry.id   58567a22fbe9612e6df6df8394141d9f
#
_cell.length_a   1.000
_cell.length_b   1.000
_cell.length_c   1.000
_cell.angle_alpha   90.00
_cell.angle_beta   90.00
_cell.angle_gamma   90.00
#
_symmetry.space_group_name_H-M   'P 1'
#
loop_
_entity.id
_entity.type
_entity.pdbx_description
1 polymer ?
#
loop_
_entity_poly.entity_id
_entity_poly.type
_entity_poly.pdbx_seq_one_letter_code
_entity_poly.pdbx_strand_id
1 'polypeptide(L)'
;MLRKPLIGLNADYRSAKKDSPAYSFLAAGYYDRILTAGGIPVIVPPLESEDDLNQVLDTLQGFVMIGGQDLDPRRDGFMLHPSVRSMEKRRETFDRRLMRLIAERRLPFFGVGVGMQLLNVSQGGTLFLHVPEDVPQAIPHKDLQDPAHRHSLVVVPGSLMERVYGEGEIRVNSMHHMAVDDVAPGFVVTARCPDGVVE
;
A
#
# COMPACT_ATOMS: atom_id res chain seq x y z
N MET A 1 -18.71 20.97 18.21
CA MET A 1 -18.49 19.70 17.44
C MET A 1 -17.00 19.46 17.29
N LEU A 2 -16.51 18.26 17.58
CA LEU A 2 -15.13 17.90 17.29
C LEU A 2 -14.89 17.96 15.77
N ARG A 3 -13.82 18.61 15.35
CA ARG A 3 -13.46 18.71 13.92
C ARG A 3 -13.02 17.33 13.42
N LYS A 4 -13.62 16.84 12.33
CA LYS A 4 -13.22 15.58 11.73
C LYS A 4 -11.81 15.68 11.16
N PRO A 5 -10.97 14.63 11.26
CA PRO A 5 -9.64 14.64 10.70
C PRO A 5 -9.69 14.59 9.15
N LEU A 6 -8.79 15.35 8.53
CA LEU A 6 -8.53 15.28 7.09
C LEU A 6 -7.53 14.15 6.84
N ILE A 7 -7.90 13.17 6.02
CA ILE A 7 -7.08 12.00 5.68
C ILE A 7 -6.73 12.05 4.21
N GLY A 8 -5.43 12.18 3.93
CA GLY A 8 -4.93 12.16 2.56
C GLY A 8 -5.07 10.78 1.92
N LEU A 9 -5.31 10.78 0.61
CA LEU A 9 -5.31 9.61 -0.25
C LEU A 9 -4.50 9.92 -1.50
N ASN A 10 -3.51 9.11 -1.86
CA ASN A 10 -2.93 9.21 -3.19
C ASN A 10 -3.93 8.66 -4.23
N ALA A 11 -3.66 8.92 -5.51
CA ALA A 11 -4.44 8.41 -6.61
C ALA A 11 -3.55 7.62 -7.57
N ASP A 12 -4.13 6.64 -8.25
CA ASP A 12 -3.49 6.01 -9.39
C ASP A 12 -3.39 7.01 -10.55
N TYR A 13 -2.51 6.71 -11.50
CA TYR A 13 -2.25 7.60 -12.62
C TYR A 13 -2.11 6.79 -13.92
N ARG A 14 -2.64 7.35 -14.98
CA ARG A 14 -2.46 6.82 -16.32
C ARG A 14 -2.03 7.94 -17.25
N SER A 15 -0.92 7.72 -17.93
CA SER A 15 -0.40 8.65 -18.94
C SER A 15 -1.36 8.81 -20.11
N ALA A 16 -1.29 9.96 -20.76
CA ALA A 16 -2.03 10.22 -22.00
C ALA A 16 -1.67 9.19 -23.08
N LYS A 17 -2.66 8.78 -23.84
CA LYS A 17 -2.54 7.97 -25.07
C LYS A 17 -3.08 8.77 -26.24
N LYS A 18 -2.90 8.24 -27.48
CA LYS A 18 -3.33 8.92 -28.70
C LYS A 18 -4.76 9.46 -28.64
N ASP A 19 -5.67 8.69 -28.03
CA ASP A 19 -7.11 8.99 -27.98
C ASP A 19 -7.65 9.20 -26.55
N SER A 20 -6.77 9.43 -25.57
CA SER A 20 -7.17 9.64 -24.17
C SER A 20 -6.21 10.59 -23.44
N PRO A 21 -6.71 11.61 -22.75
CA PRO A 21 -5.86 12.45 -21.90
C PRO A 21 -5.26 11.65 -20.74
N ALA A 22 -4.25 12.21 -20.10
CA ALA A 22 -3.78 11.68 -18.81
C ALA A 22 -4.85 11.91 -17.74
N TYR A 23 -4.99 10.97 -16.82
CA TYR A 23 -5.92 11.11 -15.70
C TYR A 23 -5.46 10.38 -14.46
N SER A 24 -5.88 10.89 -13.31
CA SER A 24 -5.77 10.19 -12.04
C SER A 24 -7.10 9.52 -11.69
N PHE A 25 -7.06 8.36 -11.04
CA PHE A 25 -8.26 7.61 -10.66
C PHE A 25 -8.07 6.92 -9.32
N LEU A 26 -9.18 6.58 -8.68
CA LEU A 26 -9.22 6.00 -7.34
C LEU A 26 -10.50 5.19 -7.20
N ALA A 27 -10.41 3.98 -6.67
CA ALA A 27 -11.58 3.18 -6.33
C ALA A 27 -12.36 3.82 -5.16
N ALA A 28 -13.67 3.94 -5.31
CA ALA A 28 -14.55 4.58 -4.34
C ALA A 28 -14.43 3.98 -2.92
N GLY A 29 -14.21 2.68 -2.83
CA GLY A 29 -14.09 1.98 -1.56
C GLY A 29 -13.04 2.58 -0.60
N TYR A 30 -11.99 3.21 -1.09
CA TYR A 30 -10.99 3.85 -0.23
C TYR A 30 -11.57 5.05 0.52
N TYR A 31 -12.17 6.00 -0.18
CA TYR A 31 -12.71 7.20 0.47
C TYR A 31 -14.01 6.91 1.25
N ASP A 32 -14.83 5.95 0.81
CA ASP A 32 -16.01 5.52 1.55
C ASP A 32 -15.65 4.94 2.92
N ARG A 33 -14.55 4.19 3.03
CA ARG A 33 -14.08 3.67 4.33
C ARG A 33 -13.58 4.76 5.26
N ILE A 34 -12.90 5.78 4.75
CA ILE A 34 -12.50 6.95 5.54
C ILE A 34 -13.72 7.70 6.05
N LEU A 35 -14.73 7.92 5.21
CA LEU A 35 -16.00 8.57 5.61
C LEU A 35 -16.70 7.75 6.69
N THR A 36 -16.81 6.44 6.54
CA THR A 36 -17.42 5.53 7.52
C THR A 36 -16.67 5.56 8.86
N ALA A 37 -15.34 5.69 8.82
CA ALA A 37 -14.50 5.81 10.01
C ALA A 37 -14.54 7.22 10.65
N GLY A 38 -15.29 8.17 10.10
CA GLY A 38 -15.47 9.50 10.65
C GLY A 38 -14.44 10.54 10.20
N GLY A 39 -13.55 10.20 9.25
CA GLY A 39 -12.62 11.14 8.61
C GLY A 39 -13.24 11.87 7.42
N ILE A 40 -12.49 12.82 6.87
CA ILE A 40 -12.78 13.50 5.60
C ILE A 40 -11.65 13.14 4.63
N PRO A 41 -11.90 12.42 3.51
CA PRO A 41 -10.89 12.07 2.53
C PRO A 41 -10.47 13.30 1.71
N VAL A 42 -9.16 13.46 1.52
CA VAL A 42 -8.56 14.48 0.65
C VAL A 42 -7.73 13.75 -0.41
N ILE A 43 -8.18 13.77 -1.66
CA ILE A 43 -7.47 13.12 -2.76
C ILE A 43 -6.30 14.00 -3.20
N VAL A 44 -5.09 13.46 -3.12
CA VAL A 44 -3.85 14.13 -3.48
C VAL A 44 -3.34 13.53 -4.80
N PRO A 45 -3.43 14.27 -5.90
CA PRO A 45 -2.90 13.80 -7.19
C PRO A 45 -1.35 13.77 -7.16
N PRO A 46 -0.69 13.07 -8.11
CA PRO A 46 0.77 13.01 -8.17
C PRO A 46 1.39 14.38 -8.50
N LEU A 47 1.62 15.17 -7.44
CA LEU A 47 2.27 16.49 -7.48
C LEU A 47 3.76 16.35 -7.82
N GLU A 48 4.30 17.30 -8.56
CA GLU A 48 5.72 17.33 -8.94
C GLU A 48 6.55 18.16 -7.96
N SER A 49 5.96 19.23 -7.42
CA SER A 49 6.61 20.12 -6.45
C SER A 49 6.56 19.51 -5.05
N GLU A 50 7.72 19.44 -4.39
CA GLU A 50 7.81 19.01 -3.00
C GLU A 50 7.25 20.05 -2.04
N ASP A 51 7.40 21.35 -2.36
CA ASP A 51 6.85 22.44 -1.57
C ASP A 51 5.32 22.42 -1.55
N ASP A 52 4.68 22.16 -2.71
CA ASP A 52 3.22 22.01 -2.79
C ASP A 52 2.76 20.80 -1.98
N LEU A 53 3.50 19.69 -2.07
CA LEU A 53 3.19 18.49 -1.32
C LEU A 53 3.32 18.72 0.20
N ASN A 54 4.36 19.45 0.61
CA ASN A 54 4.54 19.86 2.01
C ASN A 54 3.35 20.67 2.51
N GLN A 55 2.89 21.66 1.75
CA GLN A 55 1.73 22.47 2.11
C GLN A 55 0.46 21.61 2.26
N VAL A 56 0.25 20.64 1.37
CA VAL A 56 -0.87 19.69 1.49
C VAL A 56 -0.74 18.87 2.77
N LEU A 57 0.44 18.28 3.04
CA LEU A 57 0.67 17.45 4.21
C LEU A 57 0.48 18.21 5.53
N ASP A 58 0.77 19.50 5.57
CA ASP A 58 0.56 20.35 6.76
C ASP A 58 -0.93 20.47 7.15
N THR A 59 -1.84 20.19 6.23
CA THR A 59 -3.28 20.22 6.48
C THR A 59 -3.86 18.88 6.97
N LEU A 60 -3.12 17.77 6.81
CA LEU A 60 -3.61 16.41 7.02
C LEU A 60 -3.29 15.88 8.42
N GLN A 61 -4.15 15.05 8.96
CA GLN A 61 -3.97 14.36 10.24
C GLN A 61 -3.59 12.88 10.06
N GLY A 62 -3.55 12.39 8.83
CA GLY A 62 -3.14 11.06 8.47
C GLY A 62 -3.16 10.84 6.97
N PHE A 63 -2.60 9.73 6.52
CA PHE A 63 -2.54 9.40 5.10
C PHE A 63 -2.83 7.91 4.87
N VAL A 64 -3.64 7.60 3.86
CA VAL A 64 -3.85 6.25 3.34
C VAL A 64 -3.24 6.16 1.96
N MET A 65 -2.27 5.27 1.78
CA MET A 65 -1.70 4.98 0.47
C MET A 65 -2.38 3.77 -0.14
N ILE A 66 -2.98 3.96 -1.29
CA ILE A 66 -3.76 2.94 -1.97
C ILE A 66 -2.88 1.85 -2.59
N GLY A 67 -3.49 0.70 -2.84
CA GLY A 67 -2.93 -0.36 -3.68
C GLY A 67 -2.73 0.08 -5.13
N GLY A 68 -2.26 -0.83 -5.97
CA GLY A 68 -2.04 -0.57 -7.39
C GLY A 68 -1.11 -1.57 -8.03
N GLN A 69 -0.47 -1.17 -9.13
CA GLN A 69 0.57 -1.94 -9.80
C GLN A 69 1.86 -1.97 -8.97
N ASP A 70 2.81 -2.79 -9.38
CA ASP A 70 4.03 -3.09 -8.65
C ASP A 70 5.00 -1.91 -8.60
N LEU A 71 5.85 -1.89 -7.58
CA LEU A 71 7.05 -1.06 -7.54
C LEU A 71 8.04 -1.55 -8.58
N ASP A 72 8.82 -0.64 -9.15
CA ASP A 72 9.97 -1.01 -9.99
C ASP A 72 11.14 -1.44 -9.10
N PRO A 73 11.48 -2.74 -9.01
CA PRO A 73 12.50 -3.24 -8.11
C PRO A 73 13.90 -2.71 -8.43
N ARG A 74 14.13 -2.25 -9.67
CA ARG A 74 15.43 -1.67 -10.08
C ARG A 74 15.74 -0.38 -9.33
N ARG A 75 14.74 0.33 -8.85
CA ARG A 75 14.90 1.55 -8.03
C ARG A 75 15.43 1.24 -6.63
N ASP A 76 15.30 -0.01 -6.20
CA ASP A 76 15.74 -0.51 -4.89
C ASP A 76 16.97 -1.43 -5.02
N GLY A 77 17.61 -1.46 -6.21
CA GLY A 77 18.83 -2.22 -6.46
C GLY A 77 18.62 -3.68 -6.87
N PHE A 78 17.39 -4.11 -7.10
CA PHE A 78 17.06 -5.47 -7.50
C PHE A 78 16.91 -5.59 -9.03
N MET A 79 17.02 -6.82 -9.53
CA MET A 79 16.74 -7.10 -10.94
C MET A 79 15.25 -7.11 -11.20
N LEU A 80 14.84 -6.71 -12.42
CA LEU A 80 13.46 -6.78 -12.84
C LEU A 80 13.02 -8.24 -13.04
N HIS A 81 12.04 -8.70 -12.30
CA HIS A 81 11.43 -10.01 -12.50
C HIS A 81 10.38 -9.94 -13.63
N PRO A 82 10.27 -10.97 -14.51
CA PRO A 82 9.33 -10.95 -15.66
C PRO A 82 7.85 -10.79 -15.29
N SER A 83 7.45 -11.19 -14.08
CA SER A 83 6.08 -11.04 -13.57
C SER A 83 5.73 -9.61 -13.16
N VAL A 84 6.72 -8.76 -12.89
CA VAL A 84 6.51 -7.39 -12.40
C VAL A 84 5.83 -6.53 -13.46
N ARG A 85 4.79 -5.84 -13.04
CA ARG A 85 4.04 -4.86 -13.84
C ARG A 85 4.12 -3.51 -13.15
N SER A 86 5.27 -2.84 -13.36
CA SER A 86 5.57 -1.57 -12.70
C SER A 86 4.49 -0.51 -12.96
N MET A 87 4.15 0.22 -11.90
CA MET A 87 3.25 1.35 -12.01
C MET A 87 3.83 2.48 -12.88
N GLU A 88 3.00 3.39 -13.29
CA GLU A 88 3.42 4.57 -14.03
C GLU A 88 4.49 5.36 -13.27
N LYS A 89 5.57 5.71 -13.97
CA LYS A 89 6.74 6.38 -13.39
C LYS A 89 6.39 7.65 -12.61
N ARG A 90 5.40 8.43 -13.10
CA ARG A 90 4.94 9.65 -12.42
C ARG A 90 4.35 9.32 -11.05
N ARG A 91 3.49 8.30 -10.97
CA ARG A 91 2.90 7.83 -9.72
C ARG A 91 3.97 7.33 -8.77
N GLU A 92 4.83 6.42 -9.20
CA GLU A 92 5.84 5.84 -8.34
C GLU A 92 6.82 6.88 -7.79
N THR A 93 7.23 7.83 -8.63
CA THR A 93 8.11 8.92 -8.19
C THR A 93 7.44 9.81 -7.14
N PHE A 94 6.16 10.10 -7.32
CA PHE A 94 5.36 10.82 -6.34
C PHE A 94 5.18 10.01 -5.05
N ASP A 95 4.77 8.74 -5.13
CA ASP A 95 4.51 7.88 -3.97
C ASP A 95 5.77 7.69 -3.12
N ARG A 96 6.96 7.54 -3.73
CA ARG A 96 8.24 7.44 -3.01
C ARG A 96 8.60 8.74 -2.28
N ARG A 97 8.39 9.90 -2.92
CA ARG A 97 8.59 11.21 -2.29
C ARG A 97 7.61 11.40 -1.13
N LEU A 98 6.35 11.13 -1.37
CA LEU A 98 5.29 11.20 -0.37
C LEU A 98 5.60 10.31 0.84
N MET A 99 6.02 9.07 0.63
CA MET A 99 6.38 8.14 1.71
C MET A 99 7.52 8.69 2.57
N ARG A 100 8.58 9.24 1.96
CA ARG A 100 9.68 9.87 2.69
C ARG A 100 9.17 11.00 3.58
N LEU A 101 8.37 11.91 3.05
CA LEU A 101 7.82 13.05 3.79
C LEU A 101 6.87 12.63 4.92
N ILE A 102 6.06 11.59 4.71
CA ILE A 102 5.20 11.00 5.73
C ILE A 102 6.03 10.44 6.89
N ALA A 103 7.10 9.68 6.57
CA ALA A 103 7.98 9.09 7.56
C ALA A 103 8.73 10.16 8.37
N GLU A 104 9.31 11.17 7.72
CA GLU A 104 10.00 12.30 8.36
C GLU A 104 9.08 13.06 9.33
N ARG A 105 7.82 13.26 8.96
CA ARG A 105 6.79 13.94 9.75
C ARG A 105 6.15 13.06 10.82
N ARG A 106 6.40 11.74 10.78
CA ARG A 106 5.70 10.75 11.61
C ARG A 106 4.17 10.87 11.51
N LEU A 107 3.68 11.21 10.32
CA LEU A 107 2.25 11.32 10.08
C LEU A 107 1.60 9.93 10.20
N PRO A 108 0.47 9.77 10.91
CA PRO A 108 -0.26 8.52 10.93
C PRO A 108 -0.52 8.01 9.52
N PHE A 109 -0.15 6.74 9.26
CA PHE A 109 -0.13 6.17 7.93
C PHE A 109 -0.76 4.78 7.89
N PHE A 110 -1.49 4.52 6.82
CA PHE A 110 -2.01 3.19 6.49
C PHE A 110 -1.74 2.87 5.02
N GLY A 111 -0.96 1.83 4.75
CA GLY A 111 -0.62 1.38 3.40
C GLY A 111 -1.40 0.13 3.03
N VAL A 112 -2.00 0.13 1.83
CA VAL A 112 -2.71 -1.02 1.28
C VAL A 112 -1.91 -1.63 0.13
N GLY A 113 -1.62 -2.94 0.20
CA GLY A 113 -0.86 -3.64 -0.84
C GLY A 113 0.48 -2.95 -1.14
N VAL A 114 0.64 -2.41 -2.34
CA VAL A 114 1.87 -1.70 -2.73
C VAL A 114 2.20 -0.51 -1.82
N GLY A 115 1.21 0.09 -1.15
CA GLY A 115 1.46 1.14 -0.16
C GLY A 115 2.18 0.60 1.09
N MET A 116 1.83 -0.59 1.57
CA MET A 116 2.55 -1.28 2.64
C MET A 116 3.94 -1.71 2.18
N GLN A 117 4.05 -2.27 0.98
CA GLN A 117 5.33 -2.68 0.39
C GLN A 117 6.30 -1.51 0.26
N LEU A 118 5.82 -0.35 -0.21
CA LEU A 118 6.63 0.86 -0.31
C LEU A 118 7.09 1.37 1.06
N LEU A 119 6.23 1.31 2.08
CA LEU A 119 6.64 1.64 3.46
C LEU A 119 7.81 0.76 3.88
N ASN A 120 7.69 -0.56 3.72
CA ASN A 120 8.74 -1.51 4.09
C ASN A 120 10.07 -1.20 3.39
N VAL A 121 10.05 -1.07 2.06
CA VAL A 121 11.25 -0.79 1.25
C VAL A 121 11.87 0.56 1.61
N SER A 122 11.05 1.60 1.80
CA SER A 122 11.53 2.94 2.15
C SER A 122 12.24 3.01 3.49
N GLN A 123 12.00 2.03 4.37
CA GLN A 123 12.61 1.93 5.69
C GLN A 123 13.69 0.83 5.78
N GLY A 124 14.10 0.28 4.64
CA GLY A 124 15.23 -0.65 4.52
C GLY A 124 14.86 -2.13 4.58
N GLY A 125 13.60 -2.47 4.42
CA GLY A 125 13.14 -3.86 4.21
C GLY A 125 13.23 -4.28 2.75
N THR A 126 12.93 -5.56 2.46
CA THR A 126 12.95 -6.15 1.12
C THR A 126 11.60 -6.73 0.72
N LEU A 127 11.48 -7.15 -0.54
CA LEU A 127 10.26 -7.75 -1.08
C LEU A 127 10.58 -9.06 -1.81
N PHE A 128 9.71 -10.05 -1.64
CA PHE A 128 9.53 -11.10 -2.64
C PHE A 128 8.94 -10.48 -3.90
N LEU A 129 9.62 -10.69 -5.04
CA LEU A 129 9.19 -10.12 -6.31
C LEU A 129 8.12 -10.98 -6.99
N HIS A 130 8.08 -12.26 -6.65
CA HIS A 130 7.06 -13.19 -7.13
C HIS A 130 6.81 -14.32 -6.14
N VAL A 131 5.89 -14.11 -5.22
CA VAL A 131 5.55 -15.08 -4.15
C VAL A 131 5.42 -16.52 -4.64
N PRO A 132 4.79 -16.83 -5.81
CA PRO A 132 4.70 -18.22 -6.29
C PRO A 132 6.05 -18.88 -6.60
N GLU A 133 7.10 -18.11 -6.86
CA GLU A 133 8.46 -18.63 -7.13
C GLU A 133 9.38 -18.47 -5.92
N ASP A 134 9.22 -17.38 -5.17
CA ASP A 134 10.13 -17.01 -4.07
C ASP A 134 9.78 -17.71 -2.75
N VAL A 135 8.50 -18.10 -2.55
CA VAL A 135 8.02 -18.71 -1.30
C VAL A 135 7.68 -20.17 -1.52
N PRO A 136 8.42 -21.13 -0.91
CA PRO A 136 8.09 -22.54 -1.00
C PRO A 136 6.69 -22.84 -0.45
N GLN A 137 5.87 -23.54 -1.24
CA GLN A 137 4.50 -23.91 -0.89
C GLN A 137 3.56 -22.72 -0.67
N ALA A 138 3.83 -21.58 -1.34
CA ALA A 138 2.92 -20.43 -1.29
C ALA A 138 1.47 -20.82 -1.61
N ILE A 139 0.56 -20.34 -0.80
CA ILE A 139 -0.87 -20.39 -1.14
C ILE A 139 -1.19 -19.37 -2.25
N PRO A 140 -2.30 -19.47 -2.97
CA PRO A 140 -2.68 -18.44 -3.93
C PRO A 140 -2.96 -17.10 -3.25
N HIS A 141 -2.13 -16.08 -3.53
CA HIS A 141 -2.36 -14.69 -3.13
C HIS A 141 -3.05 -13.86 -4.22
N LYS A 142 -3.23 -14.48 -5.39
CA LYS A 142 -3.92 -13.87 -6.52
C LYS A 142 -4.60 -14.95 -7.35
N ASP A 143 -5.87 -14.77 -7.63
CA ASP A 143 -6.61 -15.56 -8.60
C ASP A 143 -7.22 -14.61 -9.65
N LEU A 144 -6.80 -14.77 -10.90
CA LEU A 144 -7.31 -13.96 -12.01
C LEU A 144 -8.69 -14.38 -12.48
N GLN A 145 -9.15 -15.60 -12.09
CA GLN A 145 -10.45 -16.13 -12.44
C GLN A 145 -11.50 -15.83 -11.36
N ASP A 146 -11.05 -15.58 -10.11
CA ASP A 146 -11.91 -15.20 -8.99
C ASP A 146 -11.51 -13.84 -8.40
N PRO A 147 -12.13 -12.74 -8.84
CA PRO A 147 -11.89 -11.42 -8.27
C PRO A 147 -12.27 -11.28 -6.78
N ALA A 148 -13.04 -12.23 -6.26
CA ALA A 148 -13.45 -12.31 -4.86
C ALA A 148 -12.55 -13.25 -4.04
N HIS A 149 -11.42 -13.67 -4.61
CA HIS A 149 -10.46 -14.56 -3.96
C HIS A 149 -10.10 -14.09 -2.56
N ARG A 150 -10.10 -15.03 -1.61
CA ARG A 150 -9.78 -14.79 -0.20
C ARG A 150 -8.94 -15.93 0.34
N HIS A 151 -7.95 -15.59 1.13
CA HIS A 151 -7.18 -16.55 1.92
C HIS A 151 -7.26 -16.26 3.42
N SER A 152 -6.75 -17.20 4.19
CA SER A 152 -6.64 -17.08 5.64
C SER A 152 -5.49 -16.18 6.03
N LEU A 153 -5.67 -15.51 7.16
CA LEU A 153 -4.69 -14.66 7.82
C LEU A 153 -4.70 -14.96 9.32
N VAL A 154 -3.56 -15.31 9.86
CA VAL A 154 -3.39 -15.57 11.30
C VAL A 154 -2.91 -14.30 11.97
N VAL A 155 -3.71 -13.84 12.93
CA VAL A 155 -3.42 -12.63 13.71
C VAL A 155 -2.39 -12.94 14.80
N VAL A 156 -1.37 -12.10 14.93
CA VAL A 156 -0.34 -12.24 15.96
C VAL A 156 -0.91 -11.79 17.30
N PRO A 157 -0.86 -12.64 18.35
CA PRO A 157 -1.32 -12.27 19.69
C PRO A 157 -0.63 -11.03 20.27
N GLY A 158 -1.37 -10.19 20.98
CA GLY A 158 -0.89 -8.94 21.57
C GLY A 158 -0.74 -7.78 20.56
N SER A 159 -1.02 -8.01 19.27
CA SER A 159 -0.83 -7.04 18.21
C SER A 159 -1.99 -6.02 18.09
N LEU A 160 -1.77 -4.97 17.28
CA LEU A 160 -2.84 -4.06 16.89
C LEU A 160 -3.96 -4.77 16.13
N MET A 161 -3.61 -5.74 15.28
CA MET A 161 -4.59 -6.51 14.50
C MET A 161 -5.52 -7.30 15.40
N GLU A 162 -5.01 -7.92 16.47
CA GLU A 162 -5.85 -8.63 17.44
C GLU A 162 -6.85 -7.69 18.12
N ARG A 163 -6.43 -6.47 18.47
CA ARG A 163 -7.35 -5.47 19.06
C ARG A 163 -8.47 -5.03 18.11
N VAL A 164 -8.24 -5.11 16.80
CA VAL A 164 -9.19 -4.69 15.75
C VAL A 164 -10.10 -5.84 15.32
N TYR A 165 -9.54 -7.03 15.12
CA TYR A 165 -10.23 -8.17 14.51
C TYR A 165 -10.51 -9.32 15.47
N GLY A 166 -9.92 -9.31 16.67
CA GLY A 166 -9.98 -10.42 17.61
C GLY A 166 -8.87 -11.43 17.39
N GLU A 167 -8.87 -12.48 18.22
CA GLU A 167 -7.91 -13.58 18.16
C GLU A 167 -8.19 -14.54 17.01
N GLY A 168 -7.12 -15.20 16.54
CA GLY A 168 -7.21 -16.36 15.65
C GLY A 168 -7.09 -16.05 14.17
N GLU A 169 -7.85 -16.79 13.38
CA GLU A 169 -7.81 -16.73 11.93
C GLU A 169 -8.93 -15.84 11.39
N ILE A 170 -8.60 -14.98 10.46
CA ILE A 170 -9.56 -14.18 9.69
C ILE A 170 -9.39 -14.47 8.19
N ARG A 171 -10.41 -14.17 7.37
CA ARG A 171 -10.33 -14.28 5.92
C ARG A 171 -10.34 -12.91 5.28
N VAL A 172 -9.32 -12.63 4.46
CA VAL A 172 -9.13 -11.37 3.75
C VAL A 172 -9.16 -11.58 2.25
N ASN A 173 -9.55 -10.55 1.49
CA ASN A 173 -9.37 -10.56 0.04
C ASN A 173 -7.88 -10.41 -0.30
N SER A 174 -7.45 -11.05 -1.37
CA SER A 174 -6.06 -11.01 -1.80
C SER A 174 -5.96 -10.88 -3.32
N MET A 175 -5.09 -9.97 -3.77
CA MET A 175 -4.87 -9.68 -5.19
C MET A 175 -3.43 -9.17 -5.41
N HIS A 176 -2.44 -9.89 -4.89
CA HIS A 176 -1.05 -9.52 -5.05
C HIS A 176 -0.17 -10.73 -5.41
N HIS A 177 1.00 -10.48 -5.95
CA HIS A 177 2.02 -11.50 -6.22
C HIS A 177 3.39 -11.09 -5.69
N MET A 178 3.53 -9.85 -5.21
CA MET A 178 4.69 -9.38 -4.46
C MET A 178 4.30 -9.30 -2.99
N ALA A 179 5.24 -9.51 -2.09
CA ALA A 179 5.01 -9.43 -0.64
C ALA A 179 6.25 -8.91 0.09
N VAL A 180 6.09 -8.56 1.37
CA VAL A 180 7.21 -8.24 2.25
C VAL A 180 8.01 -9.51 2.49
N ASP A 181 9.34 -9.42 2.29
CA ASP A 181 10.33 -10.44 2.64
C ASP A 181 10.98 -10.08 3.98
N ASP A 182 12.10 -9.36 3.99
CA ASP A 182 12.64 -8.81 5.23
C ASP A 182 11.84 -7.61 5.70
N VAL A 183 11.34 -7.68 6.93
CA VAL A 183 10.62 -6.57 7.55
C VAL A 183 11.60 -5.48 7.97
N ALA A 184 11.32 -4.25 7.59
CA ALA A 184 12.15 -3.11 7.90
C ALA A 184 12.36 -2.93 9.42
N PRO A 185 13.54 -2.45 9.87
CA PRO A 185 13.81 -2.20 11.28
C PRO A 185 12.78 -1.27 11.92
N GLY A 186 12.33 -1.62 13.13
CA GLY A 186 11.36 -0.84 13.90
C GLY A 186 9.89 -1.16 13.58
N PHE A 187 9.62 -2.05 12.64
CA PHE A 187 8.28 -2.56 12.39
C PHE A 187 8.08 -3.93 13.01
N VAL A 188 6.85 -4.24 13.35
CA VAL A 188 6.45 -5.54 13.87
C VAL A 188 5.37 -6.14 12.99
N VAL A 189 5.47 -7.44 12.74
CA VAL A 189 4.44 -8.18 12.02
C VAL A 189 3.24 -8.37 12.94
N THR A 190 2.06 -8.06 12.42
CA THR A 190 0.79 -8.19 13.16
C THR A 190 -0.12 -9.28 12.62
N ALA A 191 0.17 -9.77 11.42
CA ALA A 191 -0.52 -10.91 10.83
C ALA A 191 0.34 -11.60 9.75
N ARG A 192 0.11 -12.90 9.55
CA ARG A 192 0.74 -13.72 8.50
C ARG A 192 -0.24 -14.68 7.89
N CYS A 193 -0.03 -14.98 6.62
CA CYS A 193 -0.67 -16.12 5.98
C CYS A 193 -0.12 -17.46 6.50
N PRO A 194 -0.82 -18.58 6.31
CA PRO A 194 -0.35 -19.91 6.70
C PRO A 194 0.99 -20.31 6.06
N ASP A 195 1.33 -19.78 4.89
CA ASP A 195 2.61 -19.97 4.20
C ASP A 195 3.73 -19.06 4.72
N GLY A 196 3.44 -18.22 5.71
CA GLY A 196 4.40 -17.32 6.35
C GLY A 196 4.48 -15.93 5.73
N VAL A 197 3.81 -15.67 4.62
CA VAL A 197 3.79 -14.34 3.97
C VAL A 197 3.18 -13.31 4.93
N VAL A 198 3.84 -12.15 5.03
CA VAL A 198 3.38 -11.00 5.83
C VAL A 198 2.26 -10.27 5.11
N GLU A 199 1.21 -9.97 5.86
CA GLU A 199 0.03 -9.25 5.37
C GLU A 199 -0.28 -7.98 6.18
#